data_b769993a5dae15ba464e1c6439b935c3
#
_entry.id   b769993a5dae15ba464e1c6439b935c3
#
_cell.length_a   1.000
_cell.length_b   1.000
_cell.length_c   1.000
_cell.angle_alpha   90.00
_cell.angle_beta   90.00
_cell.angle_gamma   90.00
#
_symmetry.space_group_name_H-M   'P 1'
#
loop_
_entity.id
_entity.type
_entity.pdbx_description
1 polymer ?
#
loop_
_entity_poly.entity_id
_entity_poly.type
_entity_poly.pdbx_seq_one_letter_code
_entity_poly.pdbx_strand_id
1 'polypeptide(L)'
;MTKWTKESVEPVERKWEEFYRNRFAHDKRVRTTHGVNCTGSCSWEVFVKDGIVTWEMQATDYPLLEEGLPPYEPRGCQRGISYSWYLYSPIRVKYPYGRGALLDLWRAARKKYDDPVEAWASIVDNPEQRARYQQARGKGGFRRIKWDESLEMISASIIHTIKKYGPDRVNGFSPIPAMSQISYAAGSRF
;
A
#
# COMPACT_ATOMS: atom_id res chain seq x y z
N MET A 1 5.63 19.86 56.78
CA MET A 1 4.94 19.18 55.64
C MET A 1 3.75 20.04 55.26
N THR A 2 3.85 20.74 54.13
CA THR A 2 2.77 21.58 53.60
C THR A 2 1.69 20.64 53.04
N LYS A 3 0.49 20.69 53.62
CA LYS A 3 -0.67 19.95 53.05
C LYS A 3 -1.04 20.60 51.74
N TRP A 4 -0.88 19.86 50.63
CA TRP A 4 -1.41 20.24 49.33
C TRP A 4 -2.94 20.19 49.40
N THR A 5 -3.58 21.36 49.30
CA THR A 5 -5.03 21.45 49.15
C THR A 5 -5.35 21.67 47.66
N LYS A 6 -6.53 21.21 47.23
CA LYS A 6 -7.01 21.41 45.82
C LYS A 6 -7.03 22.88 45.38
N GLU A 7 -7.08 23.81 46.33
CA GLU A 7 -7.15 25.26 46.10
C GLU A 7 -5.78 25.90 45.86
N SER A 8 -4.69 25.19 46.12
CA SER A 8 -3.32 25.70 45.91
C SER A 8 -2.71 25.44 44.54
N VAL A 9 -3.46 24.79 43.64
CA VAL A 9 -3.02 24.53 42.28
C VAL A 9 -3.78 25.48 41.35
N GLU A 10 -3.12 26.56 40.94
CA GLU A 10 -3.67 27.35 39.85
C GLU A 10 -4.02 26.46 38.66
N PRO A 11 -5.16 26.68 38.02
CA PRO A 11 -5.51 25.91 36.79
C PRO A 11 -4.49 26.19 35.71
N VAL A 12 -3.44 25.40 35.66
CA VAL A 12 -2.51 25.40 34.52
C VAL A 12 -3.31 24.97 33.33
N GLU A 13 -3.34 25.83 32.33
CA GLU A 13 -3.97 25.53 31.05
C GLU A 13 -3.26 24.34 30.40
N ARG A 14 -3.81 23.14 30.61
CA ARG A 14 -3.21 21.87 30.20
C ARG A 14 -3.70 21.45 28.81
N LYS A 15 -3.60 22.37 27.83
CA LYS A 15 -4.01 22.08 26.44
C LYS A 15 -3.36 20.82 25.85
N TRP A 16 -2.13 20.51 26.28
CA TRP A 16 -1.47 19.29 25.85
C TRP A 16 -2.17 18.00 26.35
N GLU A 17 -2.96 18.07 27.43
CA GLU A 17 -3.73 16.91 27.90
C GLU A 17 -4.92 16.59 26.97
N GLU A 18 -5.40 17.54 26.19
CA GLU A 18 -6.51 17.32 25.27
C GLU A 18 -6.19 16.24 24.26
N PHE A 19 -4.93 16.14 23.81
CA PHE A 19 -4.48 15.07 22.94
C PHE A 19 -4.73 13.68 23.57
N TYR A 20 -4.44 13.52 24.85
CA TYR A 20 -4.66 12.25 25.54
C TYR A 20 -6.13 12.00 25.87
N ARG A 21 -6.87 13.03 26.27
CA ARG A 21 -8.30 12.94 26.59
C ARG A 21 -9.13 12.57 25.37
N ASN A 22 -8.76 13.10 24.21
CA ASN A 22 -9.45 12.91 22.95
C ASN A 22 -8.81 11.85 22.05
N ARG A 23 -7.80 11.12 22.52
CA ARG A 23 -7.03 10.16 21.73
C ARG A 23 -7.88 9.12 21.04
N PHE A 24 -8.94 8.66 21.69
CA PHE A 24 -9.85 7.63 21.17
C PHE A 24 -11.20 8.20 20.73
N ALA A 25 -11.34 9.53 20.68
CA ALA A 25 -12.55 10.14 20.16
C ALA A 25 -12.70 9.82 18.67
N HIS A 26 -13.91 9.45 18.26
CA HIS A 26 -14.25 9.14 16.89
C HIS A 26 -15.71 9.49 16.62
N ASP A 27 -16.03 9.75 15.38
CA ASP A 27 -17.38 9.97 14.89
C ASP A 27 -17.90 8.81 14.05
N LYS A 28 -17.01 7.92 13.59
CA LYS A 28 -17.35 6.78 12.76
C LYS A 28 -16.47 5.57 13.08
N ARG A 29 -17.09 4.39 13.08
CA ARG A 29 -16.44 3.09 13.16
C ARG A 29 -16.76 2.28 11.91
N VAL A 30 -15.76 1.71 11.27
CA VAL A 30 -15.90 0.96 10.03
C VAL A 30 -15.17 -0.37 10.14
N ARG A 31 -15.84 -1.44 9.80
CA ARG A 31 -15.19 -2.74 9.66
C ARG A 31 -14.42 -2.81 8.35
N THR A 32 -13.19 -3.29 8.42
CA THR A 32 -12.33 -3.45 7.25
C THR A 32 -11.31 -4.56 7.46
N THR A 33 -10.58 -4.87 6.41
CA THR A 33 -9.36 -5.66 6.46
C THR A 33 -8.23 -4.87 5.83
N HIS A 34 -6.99 -5.24 6.07
CA HIS A 34 -5.86 -4.62 5.39
C HIS A 34 -5.31 -5.51 4.29
N GLY A 35 -4.83 -4.87 3.21
CA GLY A 35 -4.34 -5.53 2.01
C GLY A 35 -2.84 -5.85 2.06
N VAL A 36 -2.38 -6.59 3.05
CA VAL A 36 -0.98 -7.06 3.10
C VAL A 36 -0.85 -8.51 2.72
N ASN A 37 0.34 -8.90 2.28
CA ASN A 37 0.71 -10.29 2.03
C ASN A 37 0.77 -11.09 3.34
N CYS A 38 -0.39 -11.44 3.87
CA CYS A 38 -0.46 -12.27 5.06
C CYS A 38 -1.71 -13.17 5.02
N THR A 39 -1.65 -14.30 5.69
CA THR A 39 -2.73 -15.29 5.75
C THR A 39 -3.62 -15.14 6.97
N GLY A 40 -3.46 -14.05 7.74
CA GLY A 40 -4.13 -13.85 9.02
C GLY A 40 -5.64 -13.66 8.94
N SER A 41 -6.17 -13.26 7.77
CA SER A 41 -7.61 -13.02 7.56
C SER A 41 -8.25 -12.12 8.62
N CYS A 42 -7.48 -11.15 9.14
CA CYS A 42 -7.91 -10.29 10.23
C CYS A 42 -9.01 -9.35 9.79
N SER A 43 -10.01 -9.16 10.63
CA SER A 43 -11.02 -8.13 10.52
C SER A 43 -10.76 -7.06 11.58
N TRP A 44 -10.73 -5.82 11.13
CA TRP A 44 -10.40 -4.67 11.98
C TRP A 44 -11.57 -3.72 12.09
N GLU A 45 -11.74 -3.17 13.26
CA GLU A 45 -12.56 -1.99 13.48
C GLU A 45 -11.67 -0.77 13.39
N VAL A 46 -11.94 0.07 12.41
CA VAL A 46 -11.21 1.29 12.13
C VAL A 46 -12.02 2.47 12.62
N PHE A 47 -11.41 3.28 13.47
CA PHE A 47 -12.02 4.45 14.07
C PHE A 47 -11.59 5.71 13.31
N VAL A 48 -12.59 6.48 12.91
CA VAL A 48 -12.41 7.67 12.08
C VAL A 48 -12.91 8.88 12.84
N LYS A 49 -12.17 9.96 12.81
CA LYS A 49 -12.57 11.27 13.31
C LYS A 49 -12.33 12.32 12.23
N ASP A 50 -13.36 13.07 11.89
CA ASP A 50 -13.30 14.13 10.87
C ASP A 50 -12.67 13.66 9.55
N GLY A 51 -12.99 12.42 9.13
CA GLY A 51 -12.45 11.81 7.92
C GLY A 51 -11.03 11.24 8.03
N ILE A 52 -10.42 11.33 9.20
CA ILE A 52 -9.06 10.82 9.48
C ILE A 52 -9.16 9.53 10.30
N VAL A 53 -8.48 8.48 9.85
CA VAL A 53 -8.30 7.25 10.64
C VAL A 53 -7.39 7.57 11.81
N THR A 54 -7.89 7.41 13.03
CA THR A 54 -7.14 7.74 14.25
C THR A 54 -6.51 6.52 14.90
N TRP A 55 -7.18 5.37 14.82
CA TRP A 55 -6.68 4.12 15.36
C TRP A 55 -7.50 2.93 14.85
N GLU A 56 -7.05 1.73 15.11
CA GLU A 56 -7.72 0.48 14.78
C GLU A 56 -7.64 -0.54 15.91
N MET A 57 -8.63 -1.42 15.96
CA MET A 57 -8.67 -2.57 16.88
C MET A 57 -9.02 -3.85 16.13
N GLN A 58 -8.58 -4.98 16.67
CA GLN A 58 -9.07 -6.28 16.22
C GLN A 58 -10.58 -6.36 16.48
N ALA A 59 -11.36 -6.67 15.46
CA ALA A 59 -12.75 -7.01 15.64
C ALA A 59 -12.89 -8.34 16.39
N THR A 60 -13.77 -8.41 17.37
CA THR A 60 -13.97 -9.60 18.21
C THR A 60 -15.35 -10.23 18.08
N ASP A 61 -16.23 -9.62 17.28
CA ASP A 61 -17.60 -10.00 17.06
C ASP A 61 -17.79 -10.92 15.83
N TYR A 62 -16.93 -11.92 15.73
CA TYR A 62 -17.07 -12.93 14.68
C TYR A 62 -18.29 -13.81 14.95
N PRO A 63 -19.10 -14.13 13.93
CA PRO A 63 -20.20 -15.04 14.10
C PRO A 63 -19.70 -16.46 14.44
N LEU A 64 -20.44 -17.16 15.25
CA LEU A 64 -20.27 -18.61 15.42
C LEU A 64 -20.66 -19.30 14.13
N LEU A 65 -19.84 -20.25 13.66
CA LEU A 65 -20.09 -20.95 12.40
C LEU A 65 -21.19 -22.00 12.55
N GLU A 66 -21.05 -22.87 13.53
CA GLU A 66 -22.01 -23.95 13.83
C GLU A 66 -21.98 -24.28 15.31
N GLU A 67 -23.07 -24.84 15.83
CA GLU A 67 -23.13 -25.38 17.18
C GLU A 67 -22.21 -26.60 17.28
N GLY A 68 -21.38 -26.64 18.31
CA GLY A 68 -20.40 -27.72 18.54
C GLY A 68 -19.05 -27.53 17.89
N LEU A 69 -18.85 -26.54 17.03
CA LEU A 69 -17.53 -26.18 16.55
C LEU A 69 -16.84 -25.21 17.51
N PRO A 70 -15.51 -25.32 17.70
CA PRO A 70 -14.79 -24.33 18.47
C PRO A 70 -15.00 -22.93 17.91
N PRO A 71 -15.22 -21.90 18.74
CA PRO A 71 -15.35 -20.53 18.25
C PRO A 71 -14.05 -20.09 17.56
N TYR A 72 -14.22 -19.33 16.48
CA TYR A 72 -13.09 -18.67 15.85
C TYR A 72 -12.53 -17.63 16.82
N GLU A 73 -11.28 -17.80 17.21
CA GLU A 73 -10.58 -16.82 18.05
C GLU A 73 -9.98 -15.71 17.17
N PRO A 74 -10.52 -14.49 17.24
CA PRO A 74 -9.96 -13.38 16.47
C PRO A 74 -8.52 -13.09 16.89
N ARG A 75 -7.59 -13.14 15.94
CA ARG A 75 -6.18 -12.89 16.21
C ARG A 75 -5.65 -11.86 15.23
N GLY A 76 -5.34 -10.70 15.74
CA GLY A 76 -4.61 -9.67 15.03
C GLY A 76 -3.12 -9.71 15.37
N CYS A 77 -2.32 -9.02 14.58
CA CYS A 77 -0.90 -8.84 14.86
C CYS A 77 -0.54 -7.36 15.00
N GLN A 78 0.64 -7.09 15.53
CA GLN A 78 1.14 -5.73 15.71
C GLN A 78 1.23 -4.95 14.39
N ARG A 79 1.49 -5.61 13.28
CA ARG A 79 1.49 -4.97 11.96
C ARG A 79 0.10 -4.49 11.58
N GLY A 80 -0.93 -5.31 11.78
CA GLY A 80 -2.31 -4.95 11.47
C GLY A 80 -2.80 -3.77 12.29
N ILE A 81 -2.58 -3.78 13.61
CA ILE A 81 -3.03 -2.71 14.50
C ILE A 81 -2.29 -1.38 14.31
N SER A 82 -1.25 -1.35 13.50
CA SER A 82 -0.45 -0.14 13.23
C SER A 82 -0.64 0.42 11.82
N TYR A 83 -1.65 -0.02 11.07
CA TYR A 83 -1.82 0.38 9.67
C TYR A 83 -2.20 1.85 9.49
N SER A 84 -2.87 2.47 10.45
CA SER A 84 -3.12 3.92 10.44
C SER A 84 -1.82 4.73 10.37
N TRP A 85 -0.77 4.25 10.97
CA TRP A 85 0.57 4.88 10.88
C TRP A 85 1.13 4.85 9.46
N TYR A 86 0.88 3.79 8.69
CA TYR A 86 1.27 3.73 7.28
C TYR A 86 0.50 4.73 6.42
N LEU A 87 -0.79 4.94 6.71
CA LEU A 87 -1.61 5.88 5.95
C LEU A 87 -1.05 7.30 5.97
N TYR A 88 -0.54 7.72 7.12
CA TYR A 88 -0.09 9.09 7.34
C TYR A 88 1.44 9.22 7.49
N SER A 89 2.15 8.12 7.32
CA SER A 89 3.61 8.11 7.41
C SER A 89 4.25 9.02 6.34
N PRO A 90 5.26 9.82 6.71
CA PRO A 90 6.00 10.63 5.75
C PRO A 90 6.75 9.79 4.70
N ILE A 91 7.06 8.53 5.02
CA ILE A 91 7.71 7.61 4.09
C ILE A 91 6.73 6.85 3.18
N ARG A 92 5.42 7.08 3.30
CA ARG A 92 4.42 6.45 2.42
C ARG A 92 4.68 6.86 0.98
N VAL A 93 4.77 5.87 0.10
CA VAL A 93 4.90 6.09 -1.35
C VAL A 93 3.58 6.64 -1.91
N LYS A 94 3.59 7.91 -2.32
CA LYS A 94 2.38 8.63 -2.81
C LYS A 94 2.32 8.74 -4.33
N TYR A 95 3.41 8.45 -5.00
CA TYR A 95 3.58 8.64 -6.44
C TYR A 95 4.32 7.46 -7.04
N PRO A 96 4.16 7.18 -8.33
CA PRO A 96 5.00 6.21 -8.99
C PRO A 96 6.45 6.69 -9.07
N TYR A 97 7.37 5.75 -8.95
CA TYR A 97 8.80 5.98 -9.08
C TYR A 97 9.37 5.02 -10.12
N GLY A 98 10.11 5.57 -11.05
CA GLY A 98 10.84 4.80 -12.04
C GLY A 98 12.35 4.79 -11.75
N ARG A 99 13.00 3.70 -12.08
CA ARG A 99 14.46 3.61 -12.01
C ARG A 99 15.08 4.60 -13.01
N GLY A 100 15.95 5.48 -12.55
CA GLY A 100 16.51 6.55 -13.35
C GLY A 100 17.14 6.07 -14.68
N ALA A 101 17.95 5.02 -14.62
CA ALA A 101 18.57 4.44 -15.80
C ALA A 101 17.54 3.96 -16.86
N LEU A 102 16.41 3.37 -16.41
CA LEU A 102 15.34 2.97 -17.31
C LEU A 102 14.59 4.18 -17.87
N LEU A 103 14.32 5.18 -17.03
CA LEU A 103 13.62 6.39 -17.46
C LEU A 103 14.39 7.17 -18.52
N ASP A 104 15.71 7.23 -18.41
CA ASP A 104 16.55 7.89 -19.41
C ASP A 104 16.48 7.16 -20.76
N LEU A 105 16.52 5.83 -20.75
CA LEU A 105 16.36 5.01 -21.95
C LEU A 105 14.95 5.16 -22.53
N TRP A 106 13.91 5.08 -21.68
CA TRP A 106 12.53 5.22 -22.10
C TRP A 106 12.26 6.57 -22.78
N ARG A 107 12.63 7.65 -22.13
CA ARG A 107 12.43 9.00 -22.66
C ARG A 107 13.20 9.27 -23.94
N ALA A 108 14.39 8.67 -24.05
CA ALA A 108 15.17 8.73 -25.30
C ALA A 108 14.50 7.92 -26.41
N ALA A 109 13.97 6.75 -26.12
CA ALA A 109 13.24 5.91 -27.07
C ALA A 109 11.93 6.59 -27.51
N ARG A 110 11.14 7.17 -26.59
CA ARG A 110 9.88 7.88 -26.90
C ARG A 110 10.07 9.13 -27.79
N LYS A 111 11.26 9.68 -27.87
CA LYS A 111 11.59 10.75 -28.83
C LYS A 111 11.79 10.23 -30.26
N LYS A 112 12.04 8.93 -30.43
CA LYS A 112 12.35 8.30 -31.73
C LYS A 112 11.18 7.48 -32.27
N TYR A 113 10.35 6.93 -31.38
CA TYR A 113 9.26 6.03 -31.72
C TYR A 113 7.93 6.58 -31.20
N ASP A 114 6.96 6.74 -32.08
CA ASP A 114 5.60 7.15 -31.69
C ASP A 114 4.84 6.03 -31.00
N ASP A 115 5.06 4.77 -31.40
CA ASP A 115 4.49 3.60 -30.72
C ASP A 115 5.28 3.29 -29.45
N PRO A 116 4.61 3.32 -28.27
CA PRO A 116 5.24 2.96 -26.99
C PRO A 116 5.81 1.52 -26.97
N VAL A 117 5.18 0.60 -27.69
CA VAL A 117 5.61 -0.80 -27.76
C VAL A 117 6.92 -0.92 -28.52
N GLU A 118 7.07 -0.20 -29.63
CA GLU A 118 8.33 -0.13 -30.38
C GLU A 118 9.44 0.56 -29.56
N ALA A 119 9.08 1.64 -28.86
CA ALA A 119 10.02 2.30 -27.95
C ALA A 119 10.53 1.34 -26.88
N TRP A 120 9.64 0.55 -26.28
CA TRP A 120 10.02 -0.47 -25.29
C TRP A 120 10.89 -1.58 -25.92
N ALA A 121 10.49 -2.08 -27.08
CA ALA A 121 11.23 -3.09 -27.83
C ALA A 121 12.67 -2.66 -28.09
N SER A 122 12.87 -1.40 -28.53
CA SER A 122 14.20 -0.85 -28.80
C SER A 122 15.15 -0.89 -27.60
N ILE A 123 14.61 -0.87 -26.38
CA ILE A 123 15.39 -0.95 -25.15
C ILE A 123 15.69 -2.41 -24.77
N VAL A 124 14.65 -3.25 -24.74
CA VAL A 124 14.80 -4.61 -24.20
C VAL A 124 15.40 -5.60 -25.17
N ASP A 125 15.26 -5.35 -26.45
CA ASP A 125 15.85 -6.17 -27.49
C ASP A 125 17.31 -5.81 -27.82
N ASN A 126 17.75 -4.62 -27.37
CA ASN A 126 19.15 -4.22 -27.41
C ASN A 126 19.87 -4.72 -26.15
N PRO A 127 20.84 -5.65 -26.25
CA PRO A 127 21.52 -6.24 -25.09
C PRO A 127 22.22 -5.21 -24.21
N GLU A 128 22.82 -4.17 -24.79
CA GLU A 128 23.55 -3.13 -24.08
C GLU A 128 22.60 -2.25 -23.26
N GLN A 129 21.51 -1.77 -23.88
CA GLN A 129 20.52 -0.95 -23.18
C GLN A 129 19.81 -1.75 -22.08
N ARG A 130 19.47 -3.00 -22.35
CA ARG A 130 18.89 -3.91 -21.37
C ARG A 130 19.85 -4.11 -20.20
N ALA A 131 21.11 -4.40 -20.43
CA ALA A 131 22.10 -4.55 -19.37
C ALA A 131 22.22 -3.29 -18.51
N ARG A 132 22.22 -2.11 -19.12
CA ARG A 132 22.35 -0.81 -18.45
C ARG A 132 21.29 -0.62 -17.35
N TYR A 133 20.03 -0.85 -17.62
CA TYR A 133 18.99 -0.68 -16.59
C TYR A 133 18.93 -1.85 -15.61
N GLN A 134 19.26 -3.07 -16.05
CA GLN A 134 19.30 -4.24 -15.18
C GLN A 134 20.40 -4.14 -14.13
N GLN A 135 21.57 -3.68 -14.49
CA GLN A 135 22.71 -3.47 -13.59
C GLN A 135 22.46 -2.35 -12.57
N ALA A 136 21.49 -1.48 -12.80
CA ALA A 136 21.08 -0.45 -11.84
C ALA A 136 20.15 -0.99 -10.72
N ARG A 137 19.73 -2.26 -10.77
CA ARG A 137 18.91 -2.86 -9.71
C ARG A 137 19.68 -2.91 -8.37
N GLY A 138 18.98 -2.57 -7.29
CA GLY A 138 19.55 -2.54 -5.94
C GLY A 138 20.44 -1.33 -5.64
N LYS A 139 20.74 -0.47 -6.63
CA LYS A 139 21.63 0.68 -6.47
C LYS A 139 20.89 2.01 -6.23
N GLY A 140 19.59 1.99 -5.97
CA GLY A 140 18.79 3.21 -5.79
C GLY A 140 18.55 3.95 -7.11
N GLY A 141 18.62 5.30 -7.05
CA GLY A 141 18.44 6.14 -8.23
C GLY A 141 17.03 6.22 -8.76
N PHE A 142 16.02 6.05 -7.89
CA PHE A 142 14.63 6.22 -8.26
C PHE A 142 14.28 7.70 -8.42
N ARG A 143 13.47 7.99 -9.45
CA ARG A 143 12.93 9.33 -9.72
C ARG A 143 11.41 9.26 -9.77
N ARG A 144 10.75 10.27 -9.19
CA ARG A 144 9.31 10.44 -9.29
C ARG A 144 8.91 10.67 -10.74
N ILE A 145 7.82 10.01 -11.16
CA ILE A 145 7.23 10.14 -12.50
C ILE A 145 5.73 10.40 -12.40
N LYS A 146 5.10 10.77 -13.52
CA LYS A 146 3.65 10.88 -13.62
C LYS A 146 3.02 9.49 -13.78
N TRP A 147 1.77 9.36 -13.40
CA TRP A 147 1.00 8.12 -13.58
C TRP A 147 0.91 7.72 -15.05
N ASP A 148 0.64 8.67 -15.95
CA ASP A 148 0.51 8.39 -17.37
C ASP A 148 1.80 7.79 -17.95
N GLU A 149 2.96 8.37 -17.62
CA GLU A 149 4.27 7.83 -18.04
C GLU A 149 4.51 6.42 -17.48
N SER A 150 4.11 6.19 -16.23
CA SER A 150 4.24 4.89 -15.60
C SER A 150 3.37 3.83 -16.26
N LEU A 151 2.09 4.16 -16.47
CA LEU A 151 1.13 3.26 -17.10
C LEU A 151 1.48 2.95 -18.54
N GLU A 152 1.88 3.96 -19.31
CA GLU A 152 2.33 3.78 -20.70
C GLU A 152 3.50 2.80 -20.78
N MET A 153 4.53 2.99 -19.95
CA MET A 153 5.70 2.12 -19.93
C MET A 153 5.37 0.68 -19.50
N ILE A 154 4.51 0.51 -18.48
CA ILE A 154 4.06 -0.81 -18.01
C ILE A 154 3.25 -1.50 -19.12
N SER A 155 2.28 -0.81 -19.71
CA SER A 155 1.45 -1.35 -20.79
C SER A 155 2.28 -1.74 -22.00
N ALA A 156 3.22 -0.89 -22.40
CA ALA A 156 4.14 -1.19 -23.50
C ALA A 156 4.96 -2.47 -23.22
N SER A 157 5.44 -2.65 -22.01
CA SER A 157 6.22 -3.82 -21.63
C SER A 157 5.39 -5.12 -21.66
N ILE A 158 4.14 -5.07 -21.22
CA ILE A 158 3.21 -6.20 -21.24
C ILE A 158 2.84 -6.56 -22.68
N ILE A 159 2.43 -5.56 -23.46
CA ILE A 159 2.03 -5.77 -24.88
C ILE A 159 3.21 -6.31 -25.69
N HIS A 160 4.40 -5.77 -25.51
CA HIS A 160 5.62 -6.29 -26.15
C HIS A 160 5.85 -7.76 -25.80
N THR A 161 5.72 -8.12 -24.52
CA THR A 161 5.91 -9.50 -24.06
C THR A 161 4.89 -10.43 -24.70
N ILE A 162 3.60 -10.04 -24.72
CA ILE A 162 2.53 -10.82 -25.34
C ILE A 162 2.78 -10.99 -26.84
N LYS A 163 3.09 -9.92 -27.56
CA LYS A 163 3.33 -9.96 -29.01
C LYS A 163 4.55 -10.81 -29.38
N LYS A 164 5.61 -10.76 -28.58
CA LYS A 164 6.88 -11.40 -28.91
C LYS A 164 6.97 -12.86 -28.43
N TYR A 165 6.39 -13.16 -27.26
CA TYR A 165 6.61 -14.43 -26.59
C TYR A 165 5.32 -15.21 -26.29
N GLY A 166 4.15 -14.61 -26.49
CA GLY A 166 2.85 -15.16 -26.15
C GLY A 166 2.30 -14.68 -24.82
N PRO A 167 0.96 -14.74 -24.63
CA PRO A 167 0.30 -14.27 -23.42
C PRO A 167 0.63 -15.11 -22.17
N ASP A 168 1.02 -16.36 -22.34
CA ASP A 168 1.46 -17.28 -21.29
C ASP A 168 2.75 -16.84 -20.58
N ARG A 169 3.42 -15.82 -21.11
CA ARG A 169 4.61 -15.21 -20.49
C ARG A 169 4.30 -14.06 -19.55
N VAL A 170 3.03 -13.70 -19.40
CA VAL A 170 2.57 -12.70 -18.44
C VAL A 170 1.78 -13.39 -17.35
N ASN A 171 2.34 -13.40 -16.14
CA ASN A 171 1.73 -14.06 -14.99
C ASN A 171 1.25 -13.01 -13.97
N GLY A 172 0.00 -13.15 -13.54
CA GLY A 172 -0.52 -12.48 -12.35
C GLY A 172 -0.17 -13.29 -11.10
N PHE A 173 0.35 -12.64 -10.09
CA PHE A 173 0.60 -13.26 -8.79
C PHE A 173 -0.30 -12.62 -7.72
N SER A 174 -1.30 -13.38 -7.27
CA SER A 174 -2.18 -13.00 -6.17
C SER A 174 -1.95 -13.97 -5.02
N PRO A 175 -1.08 -13.62 -4.05
CA PRO A 175 -0.56 -14.59 -3.09
C PRO A 175 -1.55 -15.01 -2.01
N ILE A 176 -2.64 -14.27 -1.80
CA ILE A 176 -3.49 -14.47 -0.62
C ILE A 176 -4.97 -14.47 -0.97
N PRO A 177 -5.58 -15.64 -1.06
CA PRO A 177 -7.02 -15.79 -1.33
C PRO A 177 -7.93 -15.30 -0.18
N ALA A 178 -7.39 -15.15 1.02
CA ALA A 178 -8.13 -14.73 2.21
C ALA A 178 -8.32 -13.21 2.35
N MET A 179 -7.78 -12.43 1.42
CA MET A 179 -7.94 -10.97 1.40
C MET A 179 -9.21 -10.55 0.68
N SER A 180 -9.41 -9.23 0.58
CA SER A 180 -10.55 -8.66 -0.13
C SER A 180 -10.79 -9.36 -1.46
N GLN A 181 -12.02 -9.85 -1.67
CA GLN A 181 -12.43 -10.44 -2.93
C GLN A 181 -12.29 -9.46 -4.11
N ILE A 182 -12.41 -8.16 -3.85
CA ILE A 182 -12.20 -7.11 -4.85
C ILE A 182 -10.74 -7.09 -5.31
N SER A 183 -9.80 -7.17 -4.38
CA SER A 183 -8.36 -7.23 -4.71
C SER A 183 -7.99 -8.48 -5.50
N TYR A 184 -8.57 -9.62 -5.13
CA TYR A 184 -8.41 -10.87 -5.86
C TYR A 184 -9.00 -10.79 -7.27
N ALA A 185 -10.25 -10.29 -7.39
CA ALA A 185 -10.93 -10.16 -8.67
C ALA A 185 -10.24 -9.17 -9.61
N ALA A 186 -9.69 -8.06 -9.10
CA ALA A 186 -8.96 -7.09 -9.91
C ALA A 186 -7.75 -7.72 -10.60
N GLY A 187 -6.93 -8.48 -9.87
CA GLY A 187 -5.80 -9.19 -10.45
C GLY A 187 -6.19 -10.29 -11.44
N SER A 188 -7.28 -11.01 -11.17
CA SER A 188 -7.76 -12.10 -12.03
C SER A 188 -8.42 -11.60 -13.33
N ARG A 189 -8.89 -10.37 -13.35
CA ARG A 189 -9.52 -9.76 -14.55
C ARG A 189 -8.54 -9.05 -15.46
N PHE A 190 -7.35 -8.73 -14.98
CA PHE A 190 -6.29 -8.14 -15.78
C PHE A 190 -5.65 -9.19 -16.70
#